data_6b37e6c49ea3eec79578f2d66001e552
#
_entry.id   6b37e6c49ea3eec79578f2d66001e552
#
_cell.length_a   1.000
_cell.length_b   1.000
_cell.length_c   1.000
_cell.angle_alpha   90.00
_cell.angle_beta   90.00
_cell.angle_gamma   90.00
#
_symmetry.space_group_name_H-M   'P 1'
#
loop_
_entity.id
_entity.type
_entity.pdbx_description
1 polymer ?
#
loop_
_entity_poly.entity_id
_entity_poly.type
_entity_poly.pdbx_seq_one_letter_code
_entity_poly.pdbx_strand_id
1 'polypeptide(L)'
;MKRILTSLCALFVCLNIIAQGWPAGYGGVMLQGFYWDSFDDSQWNVLEKKANDFSGYFDLVWVPQSGKAAATKSMGYDPLYYFNQNSSFGTEAELRSMISTFKNKQIGTIADVVINHHGTNNGWFGFPAEVYKGVTYQNLSTDVCADDDGGAAATEARKTGTQLSQNNDEGEGWGGMRD
;
A
#
# COMPACT_ATOMS: atom_id res chain seq x y z
N MET A 1 64.15 -0.33 -14.68
CA MET A 1 62.72 -0.53 -15.03
C MET A 1 61.91 -0.50 -13.73
N LYS A 2 61.29 0.63 -13.44
CA LYS A 2 60.48 0.79 -12.23
C LYS A 2 59.05 0.38 -12.56
N ARG A 3 58.52 -0.62 -11.85
CA ARG A 3 57.10 -1.04 -11.95
C ARG A 3 56.31 -0.11 -11.07
N ILE A 4 55.42 0.66 -11.68
CA ILE A 4 54.42 1.47 -10.97
C ILE A 4 53.27 0.55 -10.69
N LEU A 5 53.06 0.27 -9.40
CA LEU A 5 51.92 -0.49 -8.90
C LEU A 5 50.79 0.50 -8.71
N THR A 6 49.85 0.51 -9.61
CA THR A 6 48.65 1.38 -9.50
C THR A 6 47.64 0.60 -8.62
N SER A 7 47.58 0.98 -7.37
CA SER A 7 46.49 0.53 -6.45
C SER A 7 45.18 1.18 -6.86
N LEU A 8 44.29 0.38 -7.45
CA LEU A 8 42.91 0.77 -7.69
C LEU A 8 42.14 0.63 -6.38
N CYS A 9 42.00 1.72 -5.63
CA CYS A 9 41.07 1.77 -4.52
C CYS A 9 39.65 1.73 -5.09
N ALA A 10 39.05 0.55 -5.07
CA ALA A 10 37.62 0.39 -5.29
C ALA A 10 36.88 1.05 -4.11
N LEU A 11 36.35 2.25 -4.35
CA LEU A 11 35.48 2.93 -3.42
C LEU A 11 34.13 2.18 -3.41
N PHE A 12 33.99 1.24 -2.49
CA PHE A 12 32.70 0.64 -2.19
C PHE A 12 31.83 1.75 -1.54
N VAL A 13 31.06 2.43 -2.36
CA VAL A 13 29.93 3.23 -1.86
C VAL A 13 28.91 2.22 -1.38
N CYS A 14 28.94 1.91 -0.08
CA CYS A 14 27.84 1.28 0.59
C CYS A 14 26.66 2.24 0.53
N LEU A 15 25.80 2.09 -0.48
CA LEU A 15 24.44 2.62 -0.43
C LEU A 15 23.77 1.89 0.73
N ASN A 16 23.77 2.56 1.88
CA ASN A 16 22.85 2.19 2.94
C ASN A 16 21.46 2.42 2.38
N ILE A 17 20.85 1.35 1.85
CA ILE A 17 19.42 1.29 1.67
C ILE A 17 18.89 1.27 3.11
N ILE A 18 18.64 2.44 3.65
CA ILE A 18 17.91 2.57 4.89
C ILE A 18 16.50 2.12 4.49
N ALA A 19 16.16 0.88 4.80
CA ALA A 19 14.76 0.50 4.88
C ALA A 19 14.13 1.57 5.77
N GLN A 20 13.22 2.37 5.21
CA GLN A 20 12.58 3.45 5.94
C GLN A 20 11.59 2.86 6.95
N GLY A 21 12.13 2.13 7.92
CA GLY A 21 11.44 1.84 9.14
C GLY A 21 11.43 3.09 10.03
N TRP A 22 10.59 3.07 11.02
CA TRP A 22 10.55 4.12 12.04
C TRP A 22 11.93 4.24 12.72
N PRO A 23 12.60 5.40 12.68
CA PRO A 23 13.92 5.52 13.26
C PRO A 23 13.88 5.23 14.77
N ALA A 24 14.79 4.42 15.25
CA ALA A 24 14.93 4.19 16.68
C ALA A 24 15.12 5.53 17.41
N GLY A 25 14.28 5.81 18.42
CA GLY A 25 14.33 7.07 19.15
C GLY A 25 13.71 8.27 18.42
N TYR A 26 12.92 8.05 17.37
CA TYR A 26 12.16 9.13 16.74
C TYR A 26 11.18 9.75 17.74
N GLY A 27 11.37 11.04 18.03
CA GLY A 27 10.56 11.80 19.00
C GLY A 27 9.46 12.67 18.38
N GLY A 28 9.19 12.49 17.08
CA GLY A 28 8.17 13.26 16.37
C GLY A 28 6.74 12.85 16.71
N VAL A 29 5.80 13.72 16.42
CA VAL A 29 4.36 13.53 16.65
C VAL A 29 3.68 13.13 15.34
N MET A 30 2.95 12.01 15.37
CA MET A 30 2.14 11.54 14.25
C MET A 30 0.66 11.85 14.48
N LEU A 31 0.01 12.40 13.46
CA LEU A 31 -1.43 12.51 13.38
C LEU A 31 -1.98 11.36 12.53
N GLN A 32 -2.99 10.64 13.03
CA GLN A 32 -3.85 9.83 12.17
C GLN A 32 -4.81 10.77 11.44
N GLY A 33 -4.61 10.93 10.12
CA GLY A 33 -5.33 11.89 9.28
C GLY A 33 -6.73 11.43 8.84
N PHE A 34 -7.23 10.33 9.40
CA PHE A 34 -8.53 9.76 9.05
C PHE A 34 -9.14 9.00 10.22
N TYR A 35 -10.42 8.69 10.11
CA TYR A 35 -11.15 7.80 10.99
C TYR A 35 -12.10 6.94 10.15
N TRP A 36 -12.69 5.92 10.74
CA TRP A 36 -13.59 5.03 10.00
C TRP A 36 -14.78 5.82 9.41
N ASP A 37 -15.08 5.56 8.15
CA ASP A 37 -16.11 6.23 7.33
C ASP A 37 -15.86 7.73 7.04
N SER A 38 -14.62 8.21 7.18
CA SER A 38 -14.25 9.62 6.95
C SER A 38 -14.07 10.00 5.48
N PHE A 39 -14.80 9.38 4.55
CA PHE A 39 -14.61 9.57 3.10
C PHE A 39 -14.72 11.04 2.65
N ASP A 40 -15.58 11.81 3.29
CA ASP A 40 -15.79 13.21 2.94
C ASP A 40 -14.82 14.14 3.72
N ASP A 41 -14.44 13.75 4.94
CA ASP A 41 -13.61 14.57 5.83
C ASP A 41 -12.11 14.38 5.61
N SER A 42 -11.69 13.24 5.06
CA SER A 42 -10.29 12.87 4.83
C SER A 42 -9.91 12.82 3.34
N GLN A 43 -10.67 13.48 2.47
CA GLN A 43 -10.31 13.64 1.07
C GLN A 43 -8.97 14.36 0.94
N TRP A 44 -8.20 14.02 -0.09
CA TRP A 44 -6.86 14.56 -0.31
C TRP A 44 -6.84 16.08 -0.31
N ASN A 45 -7.81 16.71 -0.97
CA ASN A 45 -7.92 18.16 -1.02
C ASN A 45 -8.36 18.78 0.33
N VAL A 46 -9.07 18.03 1.18
CA VAL A 46 -9.44 18.49 2.54
C VAL A 46 -8.21 18.43 3.44
N LEU A 47 -7.47 17.32 3.43
CA LEU A 47 -6.22 17.16 4.18
C LEU A 47 -5.17 18.19 3.73
N GLU A 48 -5.04 18.42 2.42
CA GLU A 48 -4.11 19.43 1.89
C GLU A 48 -4.39 20.82 2.46
N LYS A 49 -5.65 21.25 2.53
CA LYS A 49 -6.04 22.55 3.09
C LYS A 49 -5.68 22.67 4.57
N LYS A 50 -5.56 21.55 5.29
CA LYS A 50 -5.17 21.50 6.70
C LYS A 50 -3.64 21.55 6.91
N ALA A 51 -2.86 21.56 5.88
CA ALA A 51 -1.39 21.53 5.99
C ALA A 51 -0.81 22.66 6.86
N ASN A 52 -1.43 23.86 6.85
CA ASN A 52 -0.99 24.96 7.70
C ASN A 52 -1.34 24.72 9.18
N ASP A 53 -2.50 24.11 9.44
CA ASP A 53 -2.95 23.80 10.80
C ASP A 53 -2.10 22.67 11.41
N PHE A 54 -1.56 21.79 10.57
CA PHE A 54 -0.73 20.67 10.99
C PHE A 54 0.75 21.07 11.18
N SER A 55 1.23 22.00 10.37
CA SER A 55 2.63 22.43 10.38
C SER A 55 3.05 22.98 11.74
N GLY A 56 4.15 22.48 12.26
CA GLY A 56 4.69 22.86 13.57
C GLY A 56 4.09 22.11 14.76
N TYR A 57 3.07 21.29 14.54
CA TYR A 57 2.46 20.43 15.57
C TYR A 57 2.66 18.94 15.30
N PHE A 58 2.65 18.56 14.03
CA PHE A 58 2.80 17.17 13.60
C PHE A 58 3.95 17.04 12.62
N ASP A 59 4.80 16.05 12.85
CA ASP A 59 5.90 15.71 11.97
C ASP A 59 5.47 14.75 10.86
N LEU A 60 4.44 13.95 11.14
CA LEU A 60 3.92 12.92 10.25
C LEU A 60 2.40 12.92 10.24
N VAL A 61 1.82 12.64 9.08
CA VAL A 61 0.39 12.38 8.93
C VAL A 61 0.21 11.01 8.29
N TRP A 62 -0.44 10.09 8.99
CA TRP A 62 -0.88 8.82 8.46
C TRP A 62 -2.18 9.05 7.69
N VAL A 63 -2.14 8.78 6.39
CA VAL A 63 -3.26 8.96 5.47
C VAL A 63 -3.94 7.63 5.18
N PRO A 64 -5.25 7.63 4.81
CA PRO A 64 -5.95 6.40 4.48
C PRO A 64 -5.35 5.73 3.25
N GLN A 65 -5.69 4.44 3.08
CA GLN A 65 -5.27 3.64 1.93
C GLN A 65 -5.71 4.33 0.62
N SER A 66 -4.75 4.53 -0.27
CA SER A 66 -4.93 5.37 -1.46
C SER A 66 -5.31 4.63 -2.73
N GLY A 67 -5.15 3.30 -2.76
CA GLY A 67 -5.50 2.49 -3.93
C GLY A 67 -7.01 2.42 -4.15
N LYS A 68 -7.41 2.23 -5.40
CA LYS A 68 -8.81 2.11 -5.76
C LYS A 68 -9.41 0.82 -5.20
N ALA A 69 -10.44 0.96 -4.38
CA ALA A 69 -11.26 -0.13 -3.85
C ALA A 69 -12.43 -0.48 -4.77
N ALA A 70 -13.08 -1.62 -4.50
CA ALA A 70 -14.24 -2.09 -5.25
C ALA A 70 -15.44 -1.14 -5.09
N ALA A 71 -15.70 -0.66 -3.87
CA ALA A 71 -16.77 0.28 -3.60
C ALA A 71 -16.36 1.72 -3.89
N THR A 72 -17.33 2.55 -4.27
CA THR A 72 -17.13 3.99 -4.49
C THR A 72 -16.94 4.77 -3.19
N LYS A 73 -17.46 4.25 -2.09
CA LYS A 73 -17.21 4.72 -0.73
C LYS A 73 -16.62 3.55 0.06
N SER A 74 -15.30 3.56 0.23
CA SER A 74 -14.54 2.55 0.93
C SER A 74 -13.37 3.20 1.63
N MET A 75 -13.00 2.68 2.79
CA MET A 75 -11.75 3.07 3.45
C MET A 75 -10.50 2.54 2.73
N GLY A 76 -10.68 1.73 1.68
CA GLY A 76 -9.61 1.21 0.86
C GLY A 76 -9.09 -0.16 1.29
N TYR A 77 -9.64 -0.76 2.35
CA TYR A 77 -9.18 -2.06 2.86
C TYR A 77 -9.71 -3.26 2.06
N ASP A 78 -10.35 -2.99 0.92
CA ASP A 78 -10.72 -3.93 -0.13
C ASP A 78 -10.11 -3.51 -1.48
N PRO A 79 -8.76 -3.43 -1.60
CA PRO A 79 -8.11 -2.87 -2.77
C PRO A 79 -8.43 -3.70 -4.01
N LEU A 80 -8.97 -3.04 -5.04
CA LEU A 80 -9.28 -3.65 -6.32
C LEU A 80 -8.13 -3.45 -7.33
N TYR A 81 -7.37 -2.38 -7.16
CA TYR A 81 -6.21 -2.03 -7.97
C TYR A 81 -5.11 -1.45 -7.10
N TYR A 82 -3.86 -1.86 -7.33
CA TYR A 82 -2.71 -1.39 -6.56
C TYR A 82 -2.10 -0.12 -7.11
N PHE A 83 -2.13 0.06 -8.42
CA PHE A 83 -1.48 1.20 -9.08
C PHE A 83 -2.44 2.33 -9.42
N ASN A 84 -3.74 2.07 -9.47
CA ASN A 84 -4.76 3.09 -9.64
C ASN A 84 -5.04 3.78 -8.31
N GLN A 85 -4.57 5.02 -8.19
CA GLN A 85 -4.69 5.83 -6.97
C GLN A 85 -5.91 6.76 -6.98
N ASN A 86 -6.90 6.50 -7.84
CA ASN A 86 -8.19 7.20 -7.80
C ASN A 86 -9.14 6.45 -6.87
N SER A 87 -9.22 6.91 -5.63
CA SER A 87 -9.95 6.23 -4.55
C SER A 87 -11.15 7.03 -4.06
N SER A 88 -11.77 6.58 -2.99
CA SER A 88 -12.83 7.33 -2.29
C SER A 88 -12.36 8.68 -1.74
N PHE A 89 -11.06 8.83 -1.54
CA PHE A 89 -10.46 10.03 -0.96
C PHE A 89 -10.05 11.07 -1.99
N GLY A 90 -10.21 10.78 -3.28
CA GLY A 90 -9.91 11.70 -4.37
C GLY A 90 -9.07 11.07 -5.48
N THR A 91 -8.63 11.91 -6.40
CA THR A 91 -7.82 11.51 -7.55
C THR A 91 -6.33 11.37 -7.19
N GLU A 92 -5.58 10.63 -8.00
CA GLU A 92 -4.12 10.55 -7.88
C GLU A 92 -3.45 11.94 -7.95
N ALA A 93 -3.98 12.85 -8.76
CA ALA A 93 -3.44 14.20 -8.86
C ALA A 93 -3.59 14.98 -7.54
N GLU A 94 -4.73 14.86 -6.89
CA GLU A 94 -4.98 15.47 -5.57
C GLU A 94 -4.11 14.83 -4.49
N LEU A 95 -3.93 13.49 -4.49
CA LEU A 95 -3.02 12.81 -3.59
C LEU A 95 -1.58 13.33 -3.73
N ARG A 96 -1.09 13.44 -4.95
CA ARG A 96 0.26 13.97 -5.23
C ARG A 96 0.40 15.42 -4.81
N SER A 97 -0.63 16.25 -5.01
CA SER A 97 -0.66 17.65 -4.57
C SER A 97 -0.56 17.74 -3.05
N MET A 98 -1.39 16.98 -2.34
CA MET A 98 -1.37 16.92 -0.87
C MET A 98 0.02 16.50 -0.34
N ILE A 99 0.60 15.42 -0.87
CA ILE A 99 1.95 14.95 -0.46
C ILE A 99 3.00 16.04 -0.69
N SER A 100 2.94 16.74 -1.84
CA SER A 100 3.86 17.83 -2.15
C SER A 100 3.70 18.99 -1.18
N THR A 101 2.47 19.37 -0.87
CA THR A 101 2.16 20.44 0.09
C THR A 101 2.64 20.08 1.49
N PHE A 102 2.38 18.85 1.96
CA PHE A 102 2.88 18.38 3.25
C PHE A 102 4.40 18.42 3.31
N LYS A 103 5.08 17.89 2.29
CA LYS A 103 6.54 17.94 2.18
C LYS A 103 7.08 19.35 2.28
N ASN A 104 6.47 20.32 1.59
CA ASN A 104 6.86 21.73 1.63
C ASN A 104 6.66 22.36 3.02
N LYS A 105 5.78 21.77 3.84
CA LYS A 105 5.52 22.15 5.22
C LYS A 105 6.32 21.33 6.24
N GLN A 106 7.26 20.52 5.76
CA GLN A 106 8.08 19.61 6.58
C GLN A 106 7.25 18.54 7.32
N ILE A 107 6.11 18.16 6.76
CA ILE A 107 5.25 17.10 7.25
C ILE A 107 5.51 15.85 6.39
N GLY A 108 5.88 14.74 7.00
CA GLY A 108 5.98 13.44 6.33
C GLY A 108 4.61 12.82 6.14
N THR A 109 4.41 12.09 5.05
CA THR A 109 3.19 11.34 4.79
C THR A 109 3.46 9.85 5.01
N ILE A 110 2.65 9.19 5.84
CA ILE A 110 2.67 7.74 6.01
C ILE A 110 1.53 7.15 5.18
N ALA A 111 1.89 6.31 4.24
CA ALA A 111 0.93 5.59 3.43
C ALA A 111 0.41 4.35 4.19
N ASP A 112 -0.90 4.17 4.18
CA ASP A 112 -1.53 2.90 4.53
C ASP A 112 -1.50 2.01 3.29
N VAL A 113 -0.97 0.81 3.41
CA VAL A 113 -0.79 -0.10 2.28
C VAL A 113 -1.35 -1.47 2.63
N VAL A 114 -2.36 -1.89 1.89
CA VAL A 114 -2.96 -3.22 2.01
C VAL A 114 -2.38 -4.11 0.93
N ILE A 115 -1.57 -5.08 1.32
CA ILE A 115 -0.91 -6.04 0.40
C ILE A 115 -1.26 -7.49 0.69
N ASN A 116 -1.89 -7.76 1.83
CA ASN A 116 -2.23 -9.10 2.28
C ASN A 116 -3.35 -9.72 1.45
N HIS A 117 -4.31 -8.94 1.05
CA HIS A 117 -5.48 -9.41 0.32
C HIS A 117 -5.86 -8.44 -0.80
N HIS A 118 -6.71 -8.91 -1.70
CA HIS A 118 -7.15 -8.18 -2.88
C HIS A 118 -8.65 -8.33 -3.08
N GLY A 119 -9.34 -7.23 -3.36
CA GLY A 119 -10.74 -7.24 -3.73
C GLY A 119 -10.98 -7.85 -5.11
N THR A 120 -12.18 -8.31 -5.35
CA THR A 120 -12.63 -8.82 -6.64
C THR A 120 -13.82 -8.03 -7.14
N ASN A 121 -14.02 -7.98 -8.45
CA ASN A 121 -15.19 -7.36 -9.05
C ASN A 121 -16.25 -8.38 -9.51
N ASN A 122 -15.95 -9.66 -9.42
CA ASN A 122 -16.88 -10.72 -9.79
C ASN A 122 -16.58 -12.02 -9.04
N GLY A 123 -17.40 -12.34 -8.04
CA GLY A 123 -17.25 -13.53 -7.23
C GLY A 123 -15.92 -13.58 -6.45
N TRP A 124 -15.53 -14.77 -6.01
CA TRP A 124 -14.36 -14.98 -5.16
C TRP A 124 -13.01 -14.86 -5.87
N PHE A 125 -12.97 -15.11 -7.18
CA PHE A 125 -11.72 -15.22 -7.93
C PHE A 125 -11.68 -14.30 -9.15
N GLY A 126 -12.61 -13.37 -9.25
CA GLY A 126 -12.72 -12.44 -10.37
C GLY A 126 -11.84 -11.20 -10.19
N PHE A 127 -10.52 -11.40 -10.10
CA PHE A 127 -9.57 -10.31 -9.98
C PHE A 127 -9.45 -9.52 -11.28
N PRO A 128 -9.63 -8.21 -11.26
CA PRO A 128 -9.46 -7.39 -12.45
C PRO A 128 -7.99 -7.28 -12.86
N ALA A 129 -7.75 -7.21 -14.15
CA ALA A 129 -6.44 -6.84 -14.67
C ALA A 129 -6.20 -5.34 -14.55
N GLU A 130 -4.97 -4.95 -14.24
CA GLU A 130 -4.52 -3.58 -14.20
C GLU A 130 -3.29 -3.39 -15.09
N VAL A 131 -3.27 -2.30 -15.87
CA VAL A 131 -2.09 -1.96 -16.69
C VAL A 131 -1.35 -0.80 -16.04
N TYR A 132 -0.08 -1.05 -15.71
CA TYR A 132 0.80 -0.03 -15.18
C TYR A 132 2.12 -0.02 -15.93
N LYS A 133 2.51 1.14 -16.47
CA LYS A 133 3.73 1.32 -17.28
C LYS A 133 3.88 0.31 -18.41
N GLY A 134 2.77 -0.06 -19.06
CA GLY A 134 2.77 -1.01 -20.17
C GLY A 134 2.84 -2.48 -19.78
N VAL A 135 2.84 -2.80 -18.49
CA VAL A 135 2.78 -4.17 -17.96
C VAL A 135 1.39 -4.43 -17.43
N THR A 136 0.82 -5.58 -17.77
CA THR A 136 -0.45 -6.04 -17.20
C THR A 136 -0.17 -6.85 -15.94
N TYR A 137 -0.85 -6.48 -14.87
CA TYR A 137 -0.86 -7.17 -13.58
C TYR A 137 -2.25 -7.72 -13.34
N GLN A 138 -2.35 -8.96 -12.95
CA GLN A 138 -3.62 -9.60 -12.63
C GLN A 138 -3.34 -10.77 -11.68
N ASN A 139 -4.02 -10.79 -10.55
CA ASN A 139 -4.05 -11.96 -9.70
C ASN A 139 -4.94 -13.03 -10.34
N LEU A 140 -4.57 -14.28 -10.18
CA LEU A 140 -5.30 -15.43 -10.65
C LEU A 140 -5.81 -16.23 -9.44
N SER A 141 -6.78 -17.10 -9.66
CA SER A 141 -7.22 -18.02 -8.59
C SER A 141 -6.10 -18.89 -8.04
N THR A 142 -5.09 -19.18 -8.85
CA THR A 142 -3.90 -19.94 -8.44
C THR A 142 -2.94 -19.16 -7.55
N ASP A 143 -3.16 -17.86 -7.35
CA ASP A 143 -2.41 -17.02 -6.41
C ASP A 143 -3.08 -16.98 -5.03
N VAL A 144 -4.29 -17.56 -4.91
CA VAL A 144 -5.05 -17.65 -3.67
C VAL A 144 -4.71 -18.96 -2.96
N CYS A 145 -4.27 -18.88 -1.71
CA CYS A 145 -3.99 -20.06 -0.89
C CYS A 145 -5.25 -20.85 -0.56
N ALA A 146 -5.14 -22.17 -0.51
CA ALA A 146 -6.31 -23.04 -0.26
C ALA A 146 -6.91 -22.88 1.14
N ASP A 147 -6.10 -22.48 2.10
CA ASP A 147 -6.49 -22.24 3.50
C ASP A 147 -6.81 -20.77 3.80
N ASP A 148 -6.76 -19.91 2.78
CA ASP A 148 -7.15 -18.51 2.90
C ASP A 148 -8.56 -18.34 3.45
N ASP A 149 -8.74 -17.32 4.29
CA ASP A 149 -10.00 -17.03 5.00
C ASP A 149 -10.57 -18.26 5.74
N GLY A 150 -9.69 -19.00 6.45
CA GLY A 150 -10.08 -20.19 7.21
C GLY A 150 -10.56 -21.35 6.33
N GLY A 151 -10.13 -21.40 5.07
CA GLY A 151 -10.53 -22.40 4.09
C GLY A 151 -11.83 -22.07 3.36
N ALA A 152 -12.35 -20.85 3.49
CA ALA A 152 -13.50 -20.39 2.72
C ALA A 152 -13.19 -20.34 1.22
N ALA A 153 -11.99 -19.92 0.83
CA ALA A 153 -11.53 -19.94 -0.55
C ALA A 153 -11.60 -21.35 -1.16
N ALA A 154 -11.10 -22.38 -0.46
CA ALA A 154 -11.22 -23.77 -0.91
C ALA A 154 -12.67 -24.26 -1.00
N THR A 155 -13.54 -23.78 -0.12
CA THR A 155 -14.96 -24.12 -0.16
C THR A 155 -15.64 -23.55 -1.41
N GLU A 156 -15.37 -22.30 -1.74
CA GLU A 156 -15.89 -21.67 -2.95
C GLU A 156 -15.27 -22.27 -4.24
N ALA A 157 -13.98 -22.55 -4.21
CA ALA A 157 -13.29 -23.16 -5.35
C ALA A 157 -13.86 -24.55 -5.68
N ARG A 158 -14.22 -25.36 -4.67
CA ARG A 158 -14.86 -26.66 -4.91
C ARG A 158 -16.24 -26.53 -5.57
N LYS A 159 -17.01 -25.50 -5.26
CA LYS A 159 -18.32 -25.26 -5.89
C LYS A 159 -18.23 -25.00 -7.38
N THR A 160 -17.16 -24.33 -7.79
CA THR A 160 -16.97 -23.86 -9.17
C THR A 160 -15.96 -24.70 -9.97
N GLY A 161 -15.28 -25.64 -9.34
CA GLY A 161 -14.18 -26.38 -9.94
C GLY A 161 -12.93 -25.54 -10.20
N THR A 162 -12.79 -24.43 -9.47
CA THR A 162 -11.65 -23.50 -9.62
C THR A 162 -10.40 -24.09 -8.97
N GLN A 163 -9.26 -23.96 -9.64
CA GLN A 163 -7.96 -24.35 -9.10
C GLN A 163 -7.39 -23.19 -8.26
N LEU A 164 -6.91 -23.53 -7.06
CA LEU A 164 -6.20 -22.62 -6.16
C LEU A 164 -4.69 -22.93 -6.16
N SER A 165 -3.92 -22.11 -5.43
CA SER A 165 -2.52 -22.35 -5.14
C SER A 165 -2.35 -23.72 -4.46
N GLN A 166 -1.21 -24.37 -4.74
CA GLN A 166 -0.80 -25.58 -4.02
C GLN A 166 -0.08 -25.24 -2.69
N ASN A 167 0.22 -23.98 -2.47
CA ASN A 167 0.85 -23.51 -1.24
C ASN A 167 -0.23 -23.19 -0.22
N ASN A 168 0.10 -23.45 1.03
CA ASN A 168 -0.67 -22.93 2.15
C ASN A 168 -0.21 -21.52 2.47
N ASP A 169 -1.09 -20.76 3.05
CA ASP A 169 -0.76 -19.52 3.70
C ASP A 169 -0.05 -19.84 5.02
N GLU A 170 1.22 -19.47 5.13
CA GLU A 170 2.05 -19.78 6.30
C GLU A 170 1.97 -18.70 7.39
N GLY A 171 1.21 -17.65 7.17
CA GLY A 171 1.03 -16.58 8.14
C GLY A 171 0.21 -17.00 9.35
N GLU A 172 0.24 -16.20 10.38
CA GLU A 172 -0.61 -16.31 11.56
C GLU A 172 -1.72 -15.27 11.46
N GLY A 173 -2.74 -15.58 10.71
CA GLY A 173 -3.77 -14.61 10.45
C GLY A 173 -5.00 -14.71 11.32
N TRP A 174 -5.81 -13.76 11.20
CA TRP A 174 -7.16 -13.71 11.72
C TRP A 174 -8.09 -14.56 10.88
N GLY A 175 -8.72 -15.58 11.48
CA GLY A 175 -9.78 -16.32 10.84
C GLY A 175 -9.46 -16.88 9.46
N GLY A 176 -8.18 -17.17 9.19
CA GLY A 176 -7.71 -17.64 7.91
C GLY A 176 -7.10 -16.56 7.00
N MET A 177 -7.20 -15.30 7.36
CA MET A 177 -6.30 -14.29 6.83
C MET A 177 -4.97 -14.47 7.52
N ARG A 178 -4.01 -14.93 6.80
CA ARG A 178 -2.66 -15.12 7.28
C ARG A 178 -1.75 -14.15 6.57
N ASP A 179 -0.75 -13.71 7.29
CA ASP A 179 0.20 -12.70 6.85
C ASP A 179 1.07 -13.17 5.68
#